data_c7d7ea066afd01b0a36f32da044ba8cf
#
_entry.id   c7d7ea066afd01b0a36f32da044ba8cf
#
_cell.length_a   1.000
_cell.length_b   1.000
_cell.length_c   1.000
_cell.angle_alpha   90.00
_cell.angle_beta   90.00
_cell.angle_gamma   90.00
#
_symmetry.space_group_name_H-M   'P 1'
#
loop_
_entity.id
_entity.type
_entity.pdbx_description
1 polymer ?
#
loop_
_entity_poly.entity_id
_entity_poly.type
_entity_poly.pdbx_seq_one_letter_code
_entity_poly.pdbx_strand_id
1 'polypeptide(L)'
;VSRVRRSTGRPGRRRCPPPRWQPASRPADPRNPVRSLRGRTLLDRSSLRERVVDPRFGPVLGVIRDTNAPFAMSSAVHPDAKAWGYGRAPHFDRSEPLAVLEVYERLAGFPHHGAVLTDTPYEALRDRALDPDSLGQYTPQQLAHPMSRVLPGDATTPRDWVWGHRLRDGEPLLVPAEVGFYQYEYTERLARHRARRAPADRRRRHFQPESSSGCALGASLEEATLHSLFELAERDAFLLAFHRARPLPAVDPRSLDDPVSRMLLDSIEARDYDAHLLVITQDIGIPAIWALAVHREGGFPATWSAAGSDIDPADAVRGALWELAQLVREPVDWERADAERLLADPYQVDVLKDHYVLYSLPQTLPRITSVLGGPAVGLDEAFPGAAERFRAEAGGDVLGALRWTERLFAAPDSTPS
;
A
#
# COMPACT_ATOMS: atom_id res chain seq x y z
N VAL A 1 -42.09 -18.01 16.85
CA VAL A 1 -41.28 -18.88 17.72
C VAL A 1 -40.63 -19.94 16.84
N SER A 2 -39.48 -19.71 16.27
CA SER A 2 -38.68 -20.70 15.57
C SER A 2 -37.34 -20.84 16.27
N ARG A 3 -37.06 -22.04 16.74
CA ARG A 3 -35.80 -22.40 17.41
C ARG A 3 -34.65 -22.34 16.43
N VAL A 4 -33.76 -21.35 16.64
CA VAL A 4 -32.44 -21.36 16.02
C VAL A 4 -31.61 -22.45 16.67
N ARG A 5 -31.29 -23.50 15.90
CA ARG A 5 -30.40 -24.59 16.32
C ARG A 5 -29.02 -23.98 16.62
N ARG A 6 -28.55 -24.11 17.84
CA ARG A 6 -27.16 -23.90 18.22
C ARG A 6 -26.31 -24.90 17.44
N SER A 7 -25.49 -24.41 16.52
CA SER A 7 -24.38 -25.18 15.96
C SER A 7 -23.33 -25.30 17.05
N THR A 8 -23.25 -26.44 17.70
CA THR A 8 -22.08 -26.84 18.48
C THR A 8 -20.92 -26.94 17.52
N GLY A 9 -19.93 -26.10 17.70
CA GLY A 9 -18.70 -26.07 16.88
C GLY A 9 -18.03 -27.45 16.95
N ARG A 10 -18.08 -28.17 15.85
CA ARG A 10 -17.20 -29.33 15.68
C ARG A 10 -15.76 -28.81 15.59
N PRO A 11 -14.78 -29.49 16.20
CA PRO A 11 -13.37 -29.14 16.08
C PRO A 11 -13.03 -29.06 14.61
N GLY A 12 -12.36 -27.96 14.22
CA GLY A 12 -12.17 -27.51 12.85
C GLY A 12 -11.73 -28.63 11.92
N ARG A 13 -12.51 -28.85 10.88
CA ARG A 13 -12.01 -29.60 9.73
C ARG A 13 -10.74 -28.89 9.30
N ARG A 14 -9.60 -29.56 9.41
CA ARG A 14 -8.34 -29.09 8.80
C ARG A 14 -8.67 -28.83 7.34
N ARG A 15 -8.78 -27.55 6.95
CA ARG A 15 -9.02 -27.23 5.56
C ARG A 15 -7.78 -27.68 4.81
N CYS A 16 -7.97 -28.55 3.82
CA CYS A 16 -6.88 -29.00 2.96
C CYS A 16 -6.16 -27.79 2.37
N PRO A 17 -4.84 -27.87 2.16
CA PRO A 17 -4.11 -26.81 1.46
C PRO A 17 -4.76 -26.55 0.10
N PRO A 18 -4.81 -25.30 -0.37
CA PRO A 18 -5.24 -24.99 -1.73
C PRO A 18 -4.33 -25.67 -2.74
N PRO A 19 -4.79 -25.88 -3.98
CA PRO A 19 -3.91 -26.36 -5.03
C PRO A 19 -2.76 -25.36 -5.26
N ARG A 20 -1.65 -25.86 -5.77
CA ARG A 20 -0.50 -25.03 -6.17
C ARG A 20 -0.98 -23.92 -7.10
N TRP A 21 -0.58 -22.68 -6.80
CA TRP A 21 -0.86 -21.55 -7.68
C TRP A 21 0.06 -21.61 -8.92
N GLN A 22 -0.54 -21.43 -10.09
CA GLN A 22 0.17 -21.28 -11.34
C GLN A 22 -0.40 -20.08 -12.07
N PRO A 23 0.44 -19.08 -12.42
CA PRO A 23 -0.02 -17.95 -13.18
C PRO A 23 -0.67 -18.40 -14.49
N ALA A 24 -1.85 -17.91 -14.78
CA ALA A 24 -2.56 -18.28 -15.99
C ALA A 24 -1.94 -17.59 -17.22
N SER A 25 -1.46 -18.36 -18.17
CA SER A 25 -1.09 -17.84 -19.50
C SER A 25 -2.36 -17.43 -20.24
N ARG A 26 -2.64 -16.12 -20.32
CA ARG A 26 -3.68 -15.60 -21.21
C ARG A 26 -3.00 -14.90 -22.39
N PRO A 27 -3.46 -15.14 -23.64
CA PRO A 27 -2.98 -14.39 -24.78
C PRO A 27 -3.29 -12.90 -24.57
N ALA A 28 -2.33 -12.03 -24.91
CA ALA A 28 -2.53 -10.59 -24.94
C ALA A 28 -3.76 -10.25 -25.79
N ASP A 29 -4.62 -9.35 -25.32
CA ASP A 29 -5.74 -8.85 -26.12
C ASP A 29 -5.16 -7.98 -27.26
N PRO A 30 -5.32 -8.39 -28.53
CA PRO A 30 -4.75 -7.64 -29.66
C PRO A 30 -5.33 -6.24 -29.82
N ARG A 31 -6.39 -5.90 -29.08
CA ARG A 31 -7.02 -4.58 -29.05
C ARG A 31 -6.42 -3.63 -28.01
N ASN A 32 -5.48 -4.12 -27.18
CA ASN A 32 -4.76 -3.30 -26.21
C ASN A 32 -3.27 -3.31 -26.55
N PRO A 33 -2.81 -2.43 -27.46
CA PRO A 33 -1.39 -2.33 -27.76
C PRO A 33 -0.64 -1.83 -26.54
N VAL A 34 0.32 -2.58 -26.13
CA VAL A 34 1.24 -2.52 -25.00
C VAL A 34 1.67 -1.09 -24.66
N ARG A 35 0.92 -0.43 -23.79
CA ARG A 35 1.34 0.77 -23.05
C ARG A 35 0.87 0.78 -21.59
N SER A 36 0.22 -0.27 -21.12
CA SER A 36 -0.09 -0.39 -19.69
C SER A 36 -0.01 -1.85 -19.27
N LEU A 37 0.58 -2.09 -18.13
CA LEU A 37 0.61 -3.40 -17.45
C LEU A 37 -0.76 -3.84 -16.94
N ARG A 38 -1.83 -3.30 -17.49
CA ARG A 38 -3.20 -3.67 -17.15
C ARG A 38 -3.70 -4.76 -18.08
N GLY A 39 -4.04 -5.90 -17.50
CA GLY A 39 -4.52 -7.08 -18.23
C GLY A 39 -5.88 -6.88 -18.91
N ARG A 40 -6.63 -5.84 -18.55
CA ARG A 40 -7.93 -5.48 -19.16
C ARG A 40 -8.18 -3.98 -19.07
N THR A 41 -8.97 -3.48 -20.00
CA THR A 41 -9.57 -2.14 -19.87
C THR A 41 -10.39 -2.08 -18.59
N LEU A 42 -10.24 -1.01 -17.81
CA LEU A 42 -11.13 -0.72 -16.69
C LEU A 42 -12.58 -0.85 -17.14
N LEU A 43 -13.41 -1.43 -16.30
CA LEU A 43 -14.86 -1.43 -16.52
C LEU A 43 -15.29 0.01 -16.77
N ASP A 44 -16.14 0.21 -17.78
CA ASP A 44 -16.66 1.54 -17.99
C ASP A 44 -17.45 1.99 -16.76
N ARG A 45 -17.45 3.30 -16.54
CA ARG A 45 -18.04 3.95 -15.38
C ARG A 45 -19.50 3.53 -15.13
N SER A 46 -20.29 3.41 -16.18
CA SER A 46 -21.71 3.09 -16.08
C SER A 46 -21.90 1.66 -15.56
N SER A 47 -21.23 0.69 -16.16
CA SER A 47 -21.30 -0.71 -15.77
C SER A 47 -20.86 -0.96 -14.33
N LEU A 48 -19.78 -0.29 -13.88
CA LEU A 48 -19.29 -0.45 -12.52
C LEU A 48 -20.27 0.19 -11.51
N ARG A 49 -20.75 1.40 -11.83
CA ARG A 49 -21.70 2.10 -10.98
C ARG A 49 -23.00 1.33 -10.80
N GLU A 50 -23.60 0.85 -11.89
CA GLU A 50 -24.83 0.07 -11.86
C GLU A 50 -24.74 -1.20 -11.01
N ARG A 51 -23.58 -1.83 -11.01
CA ARG A 51 -23.39 -3.12 -10.32
C ARG A 51 -23.08 -2.99 -8.83
N VAL A 52 -22.43 -1.92 -8.40
CA VAL A 52 -21.81 -1.87 -7.07
C VAL A 52 -22.20 -0.65 -6.24
N VAL A 53 -22.73 0.41 -6.85
CA VAL A 53 -23.13 1.62 -6.13
C VAL A 53 -24.63 1.61 -5.86
N ASP A 54 -25.02 1.34 -4.63
CA ASP A 54 -26.40 1.48 -4.16
C ASP A 54 -26.39 2.05 -2.73
N PRO A 55 -27.01 3.22 -2.49
CA PRO A 55 -26.99 3.88 -1.18
C PRO A 55 -27.71 3.10 -0.07
N ARG A 56 -28.45 2.04 -0.40
CA ARG A 56 -29.21 1.22 0.56
C ARG A 56 -28.57 -0.13 0.85
N PHE A 57 -28.04 -0.79 -0.19
CA PHE A 57 -27.63 -2.20 -0.11
C PHE A 57 -26.31 -2.49 -0.82
N GLY A 58 -25.75 -1.54 -1.56
CA GLY A 58 -24.50 -1.73 -2.29
C GLY A 58 -23.27 -1.80 -1.38
N PRO A 59 -22.21 -2.45 -1.82
CA PRO A 59 -20.91 -2.38 -1.14
C PRO A 59 -20.31 -0.97 -1.18
N VAL A 60 -20.74 -0.13 -2.12
CA VAL A 60 -20.39 1.29 -2.21
C VAL A 60 -21.65 2.12 -2.07
N LEU A 61 -21.69 3.01 -1.07
CA LEU A 61 -22.85 3.87 -0.82
C LEU A 61 -23.03 4.97 -1.85
N GLY A 62 -21.93 5.50 -2.35
CA GLY A 62 -21.93 6.58 -3.32
C GLY A 62 -20.53 6.92 -3.79
N VAL A 63 -20.48 7.69 -4.87
CA VAL A 63 -19.25 8.28 -5.42
C VAL A 63 -19.41 9.79 -5.42
N ILE A 64 -18.47 10.48 -4.82
CA ILE A 64 -18.42 11.94 -4.69
C ILE A 64 -17.34 12.46 -5.63
N ARG A 65 -17.63 13.51 -6.37
CA ARG A 65 -16.65 14.24 -7.19
C ARG A 65 -16.16 15.45 -6.42
N ASP A 66 -14.84 15.61 -6.37
CA ASP A 66 -14.23 16.87 -5.99
C ASP A 66 -13.96 17.70 -7.24
N THR A 67 -14.55 18.89 -7.30
CA THR A 67 -14.42 19.82 -8.42
C THR A 67 -13.45 20.97 -8.14
N ASN A 68 -12.77 20.96 -7.00
CA ASN A 68 -11.84 22.02 -6.59
C ASN A 68 -10.40 21.80 -7.08
N ALA A 69 -10.12 20.66 -7.69
CA ALA A 69 -8.83 20.36 -8.29
C ALA A 69 -8.82 20.67 -9.79
N PRO A 70 -7.66 20.96 -10.40
CA PRO A 70 -7.52 21.11 -11.84
C PRO A 70 -7.57 19.78 -12.60
N PHE A 71 -7.80 18.68 -11.90
CA PHE A 71 -7.96 17.33 -12.40
C PHE A 71 -9.16 16.67 -11.70
N ALA A 72 -9.60 15.54 -12.23
CA ALA A 72 -10.74 14.84 -11.66
C ALA A 72 -10.31 14.02 -10.42
N MET A 73 -10.84 14.40 -9.28
CA MET A 73 -10.77 13.62 -8.03
C MET A 73 -12.15 13.05 -7.71
N SER A 74 -12.16 11.80 -7.30
CA SER A 74 -13.39 11.13 -6.85
C SER A 74 -13.09 10.35 -5.58
N SER A 75 -14.08 10.29 -4.69
CA SER A 75 -14.05 9.43 -3.52
C SER A 75 -15.25 8.50 -3.52
N ALA A 76 -15.06 7.29 -3.03
CA ALA A 76 -16.10 6.29 -2.86
C ALA A 76 -16.13 5.80 -1.41
N VAL A 77 -17.32 5.45 -0.92
CA VAL A 77 -17.55 5.16 0.49
C VAL A 77 -18.23 3.82 0.63
N HIS A 78 -17.64 2.94 1.45
CA HIS A 78 -18.30 1.73 1.94
C HIS A 78 -19.18 2.03 3.16
N PRO A 79 -20.27 1.28 3.41
CA PRO A 79 -21.13 1.44 4.59
C PRO A 79 -20.39 1.40 5.94
N ASP A 80 -19.39 0.58 6.05
CA ASP A 80 -18.46 0.62 7.17
C ASP A 80 -17.42 1.70 6.86
N ALA A 81 -17.58 2.88 7.45
CA ALA A 81 -16.84 4.12 7.15
C ALA A 81 -15.30 4.03 7.20
N LYS A 82 -14.74 2.83 7.43
CA LYS A 82 -13.31 2.57 7.41
C LYS A 82 -12.76 2.20 6.03
N ALA A 83 -13.62 2.00 5.03
CA ALA A 83 -13.20 1.69 3.67
C ALA A 83 -13.58 2.86 2.75
N TRP A 84 -12.68 3.80 2.64
CA TRP A 84 -12.71 4.87 1.65
C TRP A 84 -11.82 4.51 0.48
N GLY A 85 -12.23 4.87 -0.72
CA GLY A 85 -11.40 4.78 -1.92
C GLY A 85 -11.34 6.12 -2.62
N TYR A 86 -10.19 6.45 -3.17
CA TYR A 86 -9.91 7.68 -3.89
C TYR A 86 -9.48 7.37 -5.31
N GLY A 87 -9.97 8.13 -6.26
CA GLY A 87 -9.59 8.02 -7.65
C GLY A 87 -9.13 9.36 -8.20
N ARG A 88 -8.01 9.36 -8.88
CA ARG A 88 -7.39 10.53 -9.48
C ARG A 88 -7.14 10.25 -10.96
N ALA A 89 -7.53 11.16 -11.82
CA ALA A 89 -7.35 11.01 -13.27
C ALA A 89 -7.54 12.36 -13.97
N PRO A 90 -7.17 12.50 -15.25
CA PRO A 90 -7.50 13.71 -16.00
C PRO A 90 -9.01 13.96 -16.11
N HIS A 91 -9.83 12.90 -16.07
CA HIS A 91 -11.29 12.98 -16.27
C HIS A 91 -12.06 12.11 -15.28
N PHE A 92 -13.31 12.49 -14.95
CA PHE A 92 -14.16 11.79 -13.99
C PHE A 92 -14.58 10.38 -14.43
N ASP A 93 -14.67 10.11 -15.72
CA ASP A 93 -14.92 8.77 -16.26
C ASP A 93 -13.85 7.76 -15.90
N ARG A 94 -12.66 8.24 -15.53
CA ARG A 94 -11.55 7.41 -15.03
C ARG A 94 -11.41 7.47 -13.51
N SER A 95 -11.53 8.63 -12.89
CA SER A 95 -11.35 8.77 -11.44
C SER A 95 -12.45 8.08 -10.64
N GLU A 96 -13.71 8.09 -11.09
CA GLU A 96 -14.79 7.39 -10.38
C GLU A 96 -14.60 5.85 -10.29
N PRO A 97 -14.30 5.14 -11.39
CA PRO A 97 -13.98 3.71 -11.31
C PRO A 97 -12.78 3.42 -10.41
N LEU A 98 -11.73 4.24 -10.43
CA LEU A 98 -10.57 4.06 -9.58
C LEU A 98 -10.94 4.18 -8.10
N ALA A 99 -11.76 5.17 -7.71
CA ALA A 99 -12.24 5.31 -6.34
C ALA A 99 -13.03 4.08 -5.87
N VAL A 100 -13.90 3.55 -6.73
CA VAL A 100 -14.66 2.33 -6.42
C VAL A 100 -13.74 1.12 -6.29
N LEU A 101 -12.75 0.98 -7.16
CA LEU A 101 -11.81 -0.13 -7.13
C LEU A 101 -10.95 -0.10 -5.87
N GLU A 102 -10.52 1.07 -5.39
CA GLU A 102 -9.77 1.18 -4.14
C GLU A 102 -10.62 0.77 -2.91
N VAL A 103 -11.93 1.05 -2.90
CA VAL A 103 -12.83 0.51 -1.87
C VAL A 103 -12.80 -1.01 -1.89
N TYR A 104 -12.84 -1.65 -3.06
CA TYR A 104 -12.76 -3.10 -3.17
C TYR A 104 -11.42 -3.66 -2.72
N GLU A 105 -10.33 -2.97 -3.01
CA GLU A 105 -9.00 -3.33 -2.51
C GLU A 105 -8.97 -3.36 -0.98
N ARG A 106 -9.49 -2.30 -0.34
CA ARG A 106 -9.61 -2.24 1.12
C ARG A 106 -10.48 -3.37 1.68
N LEU A 107 -11.61 -3.67 1.03
CA LEU A 107 -12.50 -4.75 1.45
C LEU A 107 -11.86 -6.13 1.26
N ALA A 108 -11.13 -6.35 0.17
CA ALA A 108 -10.47 -7.61 -0.10
C ALA A 108 -9.38 -7.94 0.93
N GLY A 109 -8.76 -6.93 1.52
CA GLY A 109 -7.78 -7.08 2.60
C GLY A 109 -8.37 -7.54 3.93
N PHE A 110 -9.69 -7.44 4.15
CA PHE A 110 -10.32 -7.91 5.38
C PHE A 110 -10.45 -9.44 5.43
N PRO A 111 -10.43 -10.05 6.62
CA PRO A 111 -10.55 -11.50 6.77
C PRO A 111 -11.98 -11.99 6.49
N HIS A 112 -12.33 -12.16 5.23
CA HIS A 112 -13.66 -12.61 4.82
C HIS A 112 -13.98 -14.06 5.24
N HIS A 113 -12.95 -14.89 5.37
CA HIS A 113 -13.10 -16.33 5.62
C HIS A 113 -12.57 -16.78 6.99
N GLY A 114 -12.00 -15.87 7.78
CA GLY A 114 -11.34 -16.16 9.05
C GLY A 114 -10.05 -16.98 8.90
N ALA A 115 -9.40 -17.23 10.03
CA ALA A 115 -8.24 -18.10 10.06
C ALA A 115 -8.57 -19.53 9.69
N VAL A 116 -7.64 -20.22 9.04
CA VAL A 116 -7.74 -21.62 8.68
C VAL A 116 -7.40 -22.50 9.89
N LEU A 117 -6.39 -22.10 10.64
CA LEU A 117 -6.00 -22.66 11.93
C LEU A 117 -5.96 -21.54 12.95
N THR A 118 -6.43 -21.82 14.16
CA THR A 118 -6.42 -20.87 15.27
C THR A 118 -5.58 -21.40 16.42
N ASP A 119 -5.02 -20.49 17.21
CA ASP A 119 -4.29 -20.82 18.45
C ASP A 119 -3.24 -21.96 18.26
N THR A 120 -2.54 -21.97 17.15
CA THR A 120 -1.57 -23.02 16.79
C THR A 120 -0.17 -22.42 16.76
N PRO A 121 0.82 -22.98 17.50
CA PRO A 121 2.18 -22.51 17.46
C PRO A 121 2.89 -22.91 16.17
N TYR A 122 3.88 -22.06 15.74
CA TYR A 122 4.68 -22.32 14.55
C TYR A 122 5.40 -23.67 14.65
N GLU A 123 5.88 -24.04 15.85
CA GLU A 123 6.58 -25.29 16.08
C GLU A 123 5.82 -26.53 15.57
N ALA A 124 4.50 -26.50 15.63
CA ALA A 124 3.64 -27.57 15.12
C ALA A 124 3.42 -27.51 13.59
N LEU A 125 3.93 -26.50 12.91
CA LEU A 125 3.66 -26.21 11.51
C LEU A 125 4.93 -25.98 10.66
N ARG A 126 6.12 -26.21 11.22
CA ARG A 126 7.43 -25.87 10.61
C ARG A 126 7.60 -26.34 9.16
N ASP A 127 6.96 -27.43 8.79
CA ASP A 127 7.04 -28.05 7.48
C ASP A 127 6.20 -27.36 6.41
N ARG A 128 5.26 -26.50 6.82
CA ARG A 128 4.22 -25.93 5.92
C ARG A 128 3.83 -24.49 6.26
N ALA A 129 4.50 -23.85 7.16
CA ALA A 129 4.23 -22.47 7.55
C ALA A 129 5.45 -21.57 7.34
N LEU A 130 5.20 -20.32 7.04
CA LEU A 130 6.20 -19.27 7.05
C LEU A 130 6.73 -19.10 8.47
N ASP A 131 8.05 -19.11 8.62
CA ASP A 131 8.68 -18.79 9.90
C ASP A 131 8.40 -17.32 10.25
N PRO A 132 7.67 -17.04 11.34
CA PRO A 132 7.39 -15.66 11.75
C PRO A 132 8.64 -14.83 12.00
N ASP A 133 9.74 -15.48 12.41
CA ASP A 133 11.00 -14.79 12.67
C ASP A 133 11.68 -14.29 11.39
N SER A 134 11.35 -14.88 10.23
CA SER A 134 11.83 -14.41 8.93
C SER A 134 11.21 -13.07 8.48
N LEU A 135 10.15 -12.63 9.13
CA LEU A 135 9.50 -11.34 8.84
C LEU A 135 10.17 -10.13 9.53
N GLY A 136 11.29 -10.36 10.17
CA GLY A 136 11.97 -9.38 11.01
C GLY A 136 11.44 -9.37 12.44
N GLN A 137 12.31 -8.97 13.35
CA GLN A 137 12.00 -8.92 14.78
C GLN A 137 12.29 -7.54 15.36
N TYR A 138 11.50 -7.19 16.36
CA TYR A 138 11.74 -6.01 17.16
C TYR A 138 12.83 -6.28 18.20
N THR A 139 13.65 -5.30 18.45
CA THR A 139 14.66 -5.40 19.52
C THR A 139 13.98 -5.53 20.89
N PRO A 140 14.64 -6.15 21.88
CA PRO A 140 14.11 -6.21 23.25
C PRO A 140 13.74 -4.84 23.82
N GLN A 141 14.46 -3.78 23.44
CA GLN A 141 14.19 -2.41 23.87
C GLN A 141 12.88 -1.88 23.26
N GLN A 142 12.63 -2.14 21.96
CA GLN A 142 11.38 -1.76 21.30
C GLN A 142 10.19 -2.52 21.90
N LEU A 143 10.34 -3.81 22.16
CA LEU A 143 9.28 -4.64 22.78
C LEU A 143 8.98 -4.22 24.23
N ALA A 144 10.00 -3.82 25.00
CA ALA A 144 9.83 -3.37 26.38
C ALA A 144 9.29 -1.95 26.50
N HIS A 145 9.21 -1.21 25.39
CA HIS A 145 8.72 0.17 25.42
C HIS A 145 7.25 0.22 25.85
N PRO A 146 6.84 1.14 26.77
CA PRO A 146 5.46 1.22 27.26
C PRO A 146 4.40 1.41 26.18
N MET A 147 4.77 2.03 25.07
CA MET A 147 3.89 2.25 23.92
C MET A 147 3.96 1.13 22.89
N SER A 148 4.76 0.08 23.12
CA SER A 148 4.83 -1.05 22.20
C SER A 148 3.47 -1.73 22.08
N ARG A 149 3.02 -1.89 20.84
CA ARG A 149 1.79 -2.62 20.52
C ARG A 149 2.08 -4.03 20.03
N VAL A 150 3.35 -4.34 19.83
CA VAL A 150 3.82 -5.64 19.38
C VAL A 150 4.15 -6.49 20.59
N LEU A 151 3.69 -7.74 20.58
CA LEU A 151 4.05 -8.75 21.57
C LEU A 151 5.32 -9.45 21.17
N PRO A 152 6.19 -9.77 22.14
CA PRO A 152 7.21 -10.77 21.90
C PRO A 152 6.54 -12.10 21.59
N GLY A 153 7.04 -12.80 20.59
CA GLY A 153 6.57 -14.12 20.21
C GLY A 153 7.75 -14.99 19.77
N ASP A 154 7.57 -16.27 19.96
CA ASP A 154 8.55 -17.30 19.55
C ASP A 154 7.82 -18.43 18.80
N ALA A 155 8.57 -19.48 18.49
CA ALA A 155 8.05 -20.65 17.78
C ALA A 155 6.94 -21.39 18.53
N THR A 156 6.84 -21.23 19.86
CA THR A 156 5.83 -21.86 20.73
C THR A 156 4.59 -21.00 20.93
N THR A 157 4.66 -19.73 20.54
CA THR A 157 3.58 -18.78 20.74
C THR A 157 2.41 -19.09 19.82
N PRO A 158 1.17 -19.31 20.37
CA PRO A 158 0.00 -19.59 19.56
C PRO A 158 -0.38 -18.41 18.66
N ARG A 159 -0.65 -18.69 17.39
CA ARG A 159 -1.05 -17.72 16.36
C ARG A 159 -2.20 -18.27 15.53
N ASP A 160 -2.88 -17.39 14.83
CA ASP A 160 -3.85 -17.73 13.81
C ASP A 160 -3.16 -17.75 12.44
N TRP A 161 -3.59 -18.66 11.56
CA TRP A 161 -2.93 -18.92 10.28
C TRP A 161 -3.93 -18.95 9.13
N VAL A 162 -3.47 -18.48 7.97
CA VAL A 162 -4.21 -18.52 6.71
C VAL A 162 -3.34 -19.11 5.60
N TRP A 163 -3.96 -19.63 4.55
CA TRP A 163 -3.22 -20.10 3.38
C TRP A 163 -2.79 -18.90 2.50
N GLY A 164 -1.53 -18.87 2.17
CA GLY A 164 -0.93 -18.11 1.09
C GLY A 164 -0.25 -19.03 0.08
N HIS A 165 0.42 -18.44 -0.91
CA HIS A 165 1.25 -19.17 -1.87
C HIS A 165 2.63 -18.53 -1.93
N ARG A 166 3.66 -19.33 -1.95
CA ARG A 166 5.02 -18.89 -2.19
C ARG A 166 5.16 -18.57 -3.67
N LEU A 167 5.53 -17.33 -4.01
CA LEU A 167 5.59 -16.89 -5.41
C LEU A 167 6.57 -17.70 -6.24
N ARG A 168 7.76 -18.00 -5.71
CA ARG A 168 8.84 -18.69 -6.43
C ARG A 168 8.42 -20.01 -7.08
N ASP A 169 7.54 -20.77 -6.46
CA ASP A 169 7.17 -22.12 -6.90
C ASP A 169 5.66 -22.39 -6.84
N GLY A 170 4.87 -21.42 -6.37
CA GLY A 170 3.41 -21.52 -6.26
C GLY A 170 2.93 -22.49 -5.19
N GLU A 171 3.81 -23.02 -4.34
CA GLU A 171 3.42 -23.94 -3.28
C GLU A 171 2.60 -23.24 -2.18
N PRO A 172 1.55 -23.90 -1.68
CA PRO A 172 0.77 -23.37 -0.59
C PRO A 172 1.59 -23.32 0.70
N LEU A 173 1.50 -22.21 1.40
CA LEU A 173 2.20 -21.95 2.65
C LEU A 173 1.23 -21.30 3.65
N LEU A 174 1.25 -21.75 4.89
CA LEU A 174 0.54 -21.05 5.96
C LEU A 174 1.31 -19.79 6.35
N VAL A 175 0.61 -18.68 6.43
CA VAL A 175 1.16 -17.40 6.90
C VAL A 175 0.38 -16.93 8.12
N PRO A 176 1.00 -16.17 9.06
CA PRO A 176 0.26 -15.58 10.17
C PRO A 176 -0.92 -14.74 9.65
N ALA A 177 -2.09 -14.90 10.23
CA ALA A 177 -3.31 -14.25 9.75
C ALA A 177 -3.22 -12.72 9.81
N GLU A 178 -2.48 -12.18 10.77
CA GLU A 178 -2.21 -10.75 10.91
C GLU A 178 -1.31 -10.17 9.81
N VAL A 179 -0.57 -11.03 9.10
CA VAL A 179 0.22 -10.68 7.92
C VAL A 179 -0.56 -10.88 6.64
N GLY A 180 -1.39 -11.93 6.60
CA GLY A 180 -2.19 -12.27 5.42
C GLY A 180 -3.45 -11.42 5.22
N PHE A 181 -3.87 -10.65 6.25
CA PHE A 181 -5.04 -9.79 6.19
C PHE A 181 -4.77 -8.40 6.73
N TYR A 182 -5.32 -7.42 6.06
CA TYR A 182 -5.44 -6.06 6.57
C TYR A 182 -6.60 -5.96 7.56
N GLN A 183 -6.39 -5.32 8.70
CA GLN A 183 -7.38 -5.18 9.78
C GLN A 183 -7.94 -6.51 10.33
N TYR A 184 -7.08 -7.50 10.49
CA TYR A 184 -7.45 -8.79 11.09
C TYR A 184 -8.04 -8.62 12.50
N GLU A 185 -7.41 -7.81 13.35
CA GLU A 185 -7.89 -7.50 14.70
C GLU A 185 -9.27 -6.83 14.71
N TYR A 186 -9.50 -5.92 13.77
CA TYR A 186 -10.79 -5.20 13.70
C TYR A 186 -11.97 -6.16 13.50
N THR A 187 -11.84 -7.10 12.61
CA THR A 187 -12.89 -8.09 12.33
C THR A 187 -13.12 -9.00 13.53
N GLU A 188 -12.07 -9.43 14.22
CA GLU A 188 -12.19 -10.20 15.45
C GLU A 188 -12.83 -9.39 16.58
N ARG A 189 -12.45 -8.13 16.74
CA ARG A 189 -13.04 -7.23 17.73
C ARG A 189 -14.53 -7.02 17.47
N LEU A 190 -14.93 -6.87 16.21
CA LEU A 190 -16.33 -6.75 15.81
C LEU A 190 -17.10 -8.04 16.09
N ALA A 191 -16.52 -9.20 15.79
CA ALA A 191 -17.11 -10.51 16.07
C ALA A 191 -17.29 -10.73 17.58
N ARG A 192 -16.33 -10.33 18.42
CA ARG A 192 -16.42 -10.41 19.88
C ARG A 192 -17.47 -9.46 20.45
N HIS A 193 -17.55 -8.23 19.94
CA HIS A 193 -18.58 -7.27 20.34
C HIS A 193 -19.98 -7.79 20.01
N ARG A 194 -20.20 -8.34 18.83
CA ARG A 194 -21.46 -8.98 18.42
C ARG A 194 -21.78 -10.23 19.26
N ALA A 195 -20.79 -10.96 19.70
CA ALA A 195 -20.97 -12.16 20.53
C ALA A 195 -21.17 -11.86 22.02
N ARG A 196 -21.21 -10.58 22.44
CA ARG A 196 -21.32 -10.15 23.84
C ARG A 196 -20.29 -10.83 24.78
N ARG A 197 -19.11 -11.13 24.29
CA ARG A 197 -18.04 -11.77 25.07
C ARG A 197 -17.08 -10.72 25.61
N ALA A 198 -16.91 -10.80 26.93
CA ALA A 198 -15.91 -10.24 27.83
C ALA A 198 -15.27 -8.85 27.57
N PRO A 199 -14.89 -8.12 28.63
CA PRO A 199 -14.52 -6.72 28.55
C PRO A 199 -13.32 -6.48 27.63
N ALA A 200 -13.36 -5.29 27.03
CA ALA A 200 -12.47 -4.75 26.01
C ALA A 200 -11.00 -4.57 26.40
N ASP A 201 -10.53 -5.16 27.47
CA ASP A 201 -9.23 -4.85 28.06
C ASP A 201 -8.08 -5.76 27.62
N ARG A 202 -8.32 -6.58 26.63
CA ARG A 202 -7.23 -7.18 25.87
C ARG A 202 -7.30 -6.59 24.46
N ARG A 203 -6.71 -5.43 24.26
CA ARG A 203 -6.14 -5.09 22.96
C ARG A 203 -5.24 -6.25 22.62
N ARG A 204 -5.64 -7.12 21.69
CA ARG A 204 -4.73 -8.12 21.17
C ARG A 204 -3.55 -7.32 20.62
N ARG A 205 -2.42 -7.45 21.27
CA ARG A 205 -1.19 -6.93 20.73
C ARG A 205 -0.82 -7.87 19.62
N HIS A 206 -0.43 -7.32 18.49
CA HIS A 206 0.02 -8.10 17.35
C HIS A 206 1.46 -8.54 17.56
N PHE A 207 1.83 -9.66 16.95
CA PHE A 207 3.23 -10.06 16.84
C PHE A 207 3.93 -9.32 15.70
N GLN A 208 3.14 -8.87 14.72
CA GLN A 208 3.55 -8.01 13.62
C GLN A 208 2.54 -6.85 13.50
N PRO A 209 2.98 -5.62 13.16
CA PRO A 209 2.08 -4.52 12.93
C PRO A 209 1.22 -4.79 11.70
N GLU A 210 -0.07 -4.53 11.82
CA GLU A 210 -0.96 -4.56 10.67
C GLU A 210 -0.61 -3.45 9.67
N SER A 211 -0.57 -3.80 8.41
CA SER A 211 -0.33 -2.88 7.31
C SER A 211 -1.17 -3.24 6.10
N SER A 212 -1.57 -2.24 5.32
CA SER A 212 -2.13 -2.45 3.98
C SER A 212 -1.04 -2.61 2.91
N SER A 213 0.24 -2.50 3.28
CA SER A 213 1.35 -2.64 2.33
C SER A 213 1.33 -4.01 1.68
N GLY A 214 1.34 -4.03 0.35
CA GLY A 214 1.19 -5.24 -0.45
C GLY A 214 -0.27 -5.66 -0.69
N CYS A 215 -1.27 -4.89 -0.24
CA CYS A 215 -2.66 -5.07 -0.65
C CYS A 215 -2.88 -4.37 -1.99
N ALA A 216 -3.25 -5.11 -3.01
CA ALA A 216 -3.50 -4.55 -4.33
C ALA A 216 -4.68 -5.21 -5.04
N LEU A 217 -5.27 -4.48 -5.97
CA LEU A 217 -6.32 -4.95 -6.86
C LEU A 217 -5.80 -5.00 -8.30
N GLY A 218 -6.26 -5.99 -9.06
CA GLY A 218 -5.98 -6.14 -10.47
C GLY A 218 -7.14 -6.77 -11.23
N ALA A 219 -7.13 -6.70 -12.55
CA ALA A 219 -8.07 -7.40 -13.40
C ALA A 219 -7.84 -8.92 -13.44
N SER A 220 -6.72 -9.36 -12.91
CA SER A 220 -6.36 -10.76 -12.66
C SER A 220 -5.53 -10.86 -11.38
N LEU A 221 -5.33 -12.08 -10.88
CA LEU A 221 -4.49 -12.33 -9.71
C LEU A 221 -3.03 -11.95 -10.00
N GLU A 222 -2.56 -12.19 -11.21
CA GLU A 222 -1.20 -11.84 -11.65
C GLU A 222 -0.99 -10.32 -11.64
N GLU A 223 -1.95 -9.54 -12.14
CA GLU A 223 -1.90 -8.07 -12.09
C GLU A 223 -1.92 -7.55 -10.65
N ALA A 224 -2.82 -8.10 -9.81
CA ALA A 224 -2.86 -7.75 -8.39
C ALA A 224 -1.54 -8.07 -7.68
N THR A 225 -0.96 -9.25 -7.94
CA THR A 225 0.33 -9.67 -7.37
C THR A 225 1.45 -8.73 -7.82
N LEU A 226 1.47 -8.35 -9.09
CA LEU A 226 2.47 -7.42 -9.63
C LEU A 226 2.40 -6.06 -8.92
N HIS A 227 1.20 -5.49 -8.78
CA HIS A 227 1.03 -4.23 -8.07
C HIS A 227 1.35 -4.34 -6.58
N SER A 228 1.06 -5.49 -5.94
CA SER A 228 1.50 -5.77 -4.56
C SER A 228 3.02 -5.70 -4.41
N LEU A 229 3.76 -6.28 -5.35
CA LEU A 229 5.23 -6.26 -5.34
C LEU A 229 5.77 -4.85 -5.56
N PHE A 230 5.15 -4.05 -6.43
CA PHE A 230 5.55 -2.65 -6.61
C PHE A 230 5.34 -1.86 -5.32
N GLU A 231 4.20 -2.00 -4.65
CA GLU A 231 3.95 -1.30 -3.40
C GLU A 231 4.94 -1.72 -2.30
N LEU A 232 5.29 -3.01 -2.22
CA LEU A 232 6.31 -3.47 -1.26
C LEU A 232 7.69 -2.85 -1.56
N ALA A 233 8.11 -2.81 -2.83
CA ALA A 233 9.36 -2.16 -3.23
C ALA A 233 9.35 -0.65 -2.93
N GLU A 234 8.21 0.02 -3.17
CA GLU A 234 8.01 1.44 -2.85
C GLU A 234 8.17 1.71 -1.36
N ARG A 235 7.49 0.92 -0.52
CA ARG A 235 7.50 1.11 0.95
C ARG A 235 8.88 0.84 1.54
N ASP A 236 9.54 -0.22 1.09
CA ASP A 236 10.90 -0.53 1.48
C ASP A 236 11.87 0.60 1.08
N ALA A 237 11.83 1.01 -0.17
CA ALA A 237 12.66 2.09 -0.70
C ALA A 237 12.46 3.41 0.06
N PHE A 238 11.20 3.77 0.34
CA PHE A 238 10.87 4.97 1.09
C PHE A 238 11.42 4.92 2.53
N LEU A 239 11.18 3.83 3.25
CA LEU A 239 11.63 3.70 4.63
C LEU A 239 13.16 3.71 4.73
N LEU A 240 13.85 3.01 3.83
CA LEU A 240 15.31 3.02 3.76
C LEU A 240 15.86 4.42 3.47
N ALA A 241 15.27 5.14 2.50
CA ALA A 241 15.67 6.49 2.16
C ALA A 241 15.45 7.46 3.34
N PHE A 242 14.28 7.38 3.97
CA PHE A 242 13.92 8.21 5.12
C PHE A 242 14.87 7.99 6.32
N HIS A 243 15.13 6.74 6.66
CA HIS A 243 15.98 6.41 7.82
C HIS A 243 17.47 6.67 7.57
N ARG A 244 17.94 6.54 6.32
CA ARG A 244 19.33 6.89 5.96
C ARG A 244 19.60 8.39 5.99
N ALA A 245 18.57 9.22 5.79
CA ALA A 245 18.59 10.67 5.94
C ALA A 245 19.80 11.34 5.23
N ARG A 246 20.07 10.96 3.99
CA ARG A 246 21.19 11.47 3.18
C ARG A 246 20.68 12.10 1.87
N PRO A 247 21.41 13.06 1.28
CA PRO A 247 21.05 13.64 -0.01
C PRO A 247 20.85 12.59 -1.09
N LEU A 248 19.73 12.68 -1.81
CA LEU A 248 19.31 11.77 -2.86
C LEU A 248 19.32 12.49 -4.22
N PRO A 249 19.61 11.79 -5.33
CA PRO A 249 19.39 12.34 -6.66
C PRO A 249 17.91 12.72 -6.83
N ALA A 250 17.65 13.83 -7.53
CA ALA A 250 16.31 14.29 -7.83
C ALA A 250 16.09 14.34 -9.34
N VAL A 251 14.97 13.84 -9.82
CA VAL A 251 14.58 13.97 -11.23
C VAL A 251 14.30 15.43 -11.52
N ASP A 252 14.98 15.98 -12.54
CA ASP A 252 14.71 17.33 -13.04
C ASP A 252 13.31 17.37 -13.66
N PRO A 253 12.37 18.17 -13.14
CA PRO A 253 11.02 18.27 -13.69
C PRO A 253 10.99 18.66 -15.18
N ARG A 254 12.02 19.36 -15.65
CA ARG A 254 12.14 19.75 -17.07
C ARG A 254 12.44 18.57 -18.00
N SER A 255 12.91 17.45 -17.46
CA SER A 255 13.13 16.22 -18.23
C SER A 255 11.85 15.40 -18.42
N LEU A 256 10.74 15.80 -17.80
CA LEU A 256 9.48 15.09 -17.92
C LEU A 256 8.69 15.57 -19.14
N ASP A 257 8.52 14.69 -20.11
CA ASP A 257 7.74 15.00 -21.34
C ASP A 257 6.24 14.76 -21.19
N ASP A 258 5.81 14.09 -20.11
CA ASP A 258 4.41 13.76 -19.85
C ASP A 258 3.59 14.98 -19.45
N PRO A 259 2.56 15.38 -20.25
CA PRO A 259 1.72 16.54 -19.93
C PRO A 259 0.96 16.41 -18.60
N VAL A 260 0.65 15.18 -18.19
CA VAL A 260 -0.06 14.92 -16.92
C VAL A 260 0.86 15.22 -15.75
N SER A 261 2.10 14.76 -15.79
CA SER A 261 3.10 15.06 -14.75
C SER A 261 3.35 16.55 -14.61
N ARG A 262 3.44 17.28 -15.71
CA ARG A 262 3.57 18.76 -15.70
C ARG A 262 2.37 19.44 -15.06
N MET A 263 1.14 19.05 -15.46
CA MET A 263 -0.09 19.59 -14.87
C MET A 263 -0.14 19.34 -13.36
N LEU A 264 0.31 18.17 -12.88
CA LEU A 264 0.34 17.85 -11.45
C LEU A 264 1.35 18.70 -10.71
N LEU A 265 2.55 18.92 -11.27
CA LEU A 265 3.55 19.80 -10.72
C LEU A 265 3.03 21.25 -10.63
N ASP A 266 2.47 21.79 -11.71
CA ASP A 266 1.86 23.13 -11.72
C ASP A 266 0.76 23.25 -10.65
N SER A 267 0.01 22.18 -10.45
CA SER A 267 -1.06 22.08 -9.43
C SER A 267 -0.52 22.13 -7.99
N ILE A 268 0.66 21.57 -7.74
CA ILE A 268 1.35 21.60 -6.44
C ILE A 268 1.96 22.99 -6.23
N GLU A 269 2.64 23.52 -7.22
CA GLU A 269 3.27 24.84 -7.19
C GLU A 269 2.26 25.98 -6.97
N ALA A 270 1.06 25.86 -7.55
CA ALA A 270 -0.04 26.79 -7.34
C ALA A 270 -0.58 26.84 -5.90
N ARG A 271 -0.08 26.00 -5.02
CA ARG A 271 -0.35 25.96 -3.57
C ARG A 271 0.83 26.37 -2.73
N ASP A 272 1.80 27.05 -3.32
CA ASP A 272 3.01 27.54 -2.67
C ASP A 272 3.96 26.45 -2.16
N TYR A 273 3.95 25.26 -2.79
CA TYR A 273 4.89 24.20 -2.52
C TYR A 273 5.90 24.01 -3.63
N ASP A 274 7.14 23.74 -3.26
CA ASP A 274 8.16 23.21 -4.16
C ASP A 274 8.07 21.67 -4.15
N ALA A 275 7.94 21.06 -5.32
CA ALA A 275 7.91 19.62 -5.47
C ALA A 275 9.30 19.06 -5.82
N HIS A 276 9.76 18.08 -5.05
CA HIS A 276 11.03 17.37 -5.26
C HIS A 276 10.71 15.91 -5.59
N LEU A 277 11.26 15.41 -6.70
CA LEU A 277 11.08 14.04 -7.16
C LEU A 277 12.36 13.25 -6.89
N LEU A 278 12.46 12.68 -5.69
CA LEU A 278 13.66 12.01 -5.22
C LEU A 278 13.72 10.57 -5.70
N VAL A 279 14.86 10.17 -6.26
CA VAL A 279 15.12 8.78 -6.67
C VAL A 279 15.46 7.96 -5.44
N ILE A 280 14.57 7.06 -5.05
CA ILE A 280 14.70 6.22 -3.85
C ILE A 280 14.92 4.74 -4.16
N THR A 281 15.02 4.38 -5.42
CA THR A 281 15.26 2.99 -5.86
C THR A 281 16.41 2.36 -5.09
N GLN A 282 16.18 1.16 -4.58
CA GLN A 282 17.15 0.36 -3.84
C GLN A 282 17.63 -0.86 -4.65
N ASP A 283 18.22 -1.83 -3.98
CA ASP A 283 18.80 -3.07 -4.51
C ASP A 283 17.83 -3.94 -5.32
N ILE A 284 16.55 -3.95 -4.99
CA ILE A 284 15.51 -4.64 -5.78
C ILE A 284 15.48 -4.12 -7.23
N GLY A 285 15.89 -2.86 -7.46
CA GLY A 285 16.03 -2.30 -8.81
C GLY A 285 14.71 -1.93 -9.51
N ILE A 286 13.58 -1.98 -8.81
CA ILE A 286 12.31 -1.46 -9.30
C ILE A 286 12.32 0.07 -9.15
N PRO A 287 12.07 0.85 -10.21
CA PRO A 287 12.02 2.30 -10.11
C PRO A 287 11.04 2.76 -9.04
N ALA A 288 11.55 3.57 -8.10
CA ALA A 288 10.77 4.13 -7.01
C ALA A 288 11.13 5.60 -6.81
N ILE A 289 10.10 6.44 -6.68
CA ILE A 289 10.19 7.88 -6.53
C ILE A 289 9.51 8.31 -5.24
N TRP A 290 10.18 9.14 -4.46
CA TRP A 290 9.57 9.89 -3.38
C TRP A 290 9.28 11.31 -3.86
N ALA A 291 8.00 11.65 -3.99
CA ALA A 291 7.55 13.00 -4.28
C ALA A 291 7.35 13.74 -2.94
N LEU A 292 8.16 14.73 -2.69
CA LEU A 292 8.17 15.57 -1.49
C LEU A 292 7.77 16.99 -1.85
N ALA A 293 6.69 17.51 -1.27
CA ALA A 293 6.31 18.91 -1.33
C ALA A 293 6.76 19.63 -0.07
N VAL A 294 7.46 20.76 -0.24
CA VAL A 294 7.92 21.63 0.84
C VAL A 294 7.32 23.02 0.63
N HIS A 295 6.63 23.56 1.63
CA HIS A 295 6.03 24.88 1.54
C HIS A 295 7.10 25.97 1.46
N ARG A 296 7.03 26.84 0.45
CA ARG A 296 8.07 27.86 0.11
C ARG A 296 8.39 28.79 1.27
N GLU A 297 7.37 29.21 2.00
CA GLU A 297 7.51 30.19 3.10
C GLU A 297 7.42 29.54 4.49
N GLY A 298 7.59 28.22 4.60
CA GLY A 298 7.45 27.52 5.87
C GLY A 298 6.04 27.58 6.45
N GLY A 299 5.02 27.56 5.57
CA GLY A 299 3.60 27.55 5.95
C GLY A 299 3.19 26.32 6.72
N PHE A 300 1.88 26.16 6.89
CA PHE A 300 1.29 25.00 7.56
C PHE A 300 0.19 24.41 6.69
N PRO A 301 0.27 23.14 6.35
CA PRO A 301 1.35 22.16 6.59
C PRO A 301 2.68 22.48 5.90
N ALA A 302 3.80 22.22 6.58
CA ALA A 302 5.13 22.51 6.03
C ALA A 302 5.56 21.55 4.93
N THR A 303 5.12 20.28 5.01
CA THR A 303 5.46 19.24 4.03
C THR A 303 4.31 18.29 3.76
N TRP A 304 4.36 17.69 2.56
CA TRP A 304 3.59 16.53 2.17
C TRP A 304 4.50 15.53 1.47
N SER A 305 4.24 14.25 1.66
CA SER A 305 5.02 13.17 1.09
C SER A 305 4.12 12.12 0.44
N ALA A 306 4.50 11.69 -0.74
CA ALA A 306 3.91 10.55 -1.43
C ALA A 306 5.03 9.76 -2.12
N ALA A 307 4.77 8.53 -2.48
CA ALA A 307 5.71 7.72 -3.23
C ALA A 307 5.00 7.05 -4.42
N GLY A 308 5.78 6.54 -5.35
CA GLY A 308 5.30 5.78 -6.49
C GLY A 308 6.36 4.82 -6.98
N SER A 309 5.95 3.65 -7.38
CA SER A 309 6.82 2.62 -7.91
C SER A 309 6.16 1.92 -9.08
N ASP A 310 6.91 1.72 -10.14
CA ASP A 310 6.50 0.97 -11.33
C ASP A 310 7.74 0.50 -12.08
N ILE A 311 7.57 -0.47 -12.97
CA ILE A 311 8.65 -0.88 -13.89
C ILE A 311 8.98 0.23 -14.90
N ASP A 312 7.98 1.01 -15.30
CA ASP A 312 8.18 2.21 -16.10
C ASP A 312 8.47 3.40 -15.17
N PRO A 313 9.67 3.99 -15.24
CA PRO A 313 10.02 5.14 -14.39
C PRO A 313 9.07 6.33 -14.54
N ALA A 314 8.51 6.54 -15.73
CA ALA A 314 7.54 7.62 -15.96
C ALA A 314 6.22 7.34 -15.23
N ASP A 315 5.79 6.07 -15.14
CA ASP A 315 4.62 5.68 -14.37
C ASP A 315 4.88 5.75 -12.86
N ALA A 316 6.09 5.43 -12.38
CA ALA A 316 6.50 5.64 -10.99
C ALA A 316 6.43 7.13 -10.60
N VAL A 317 6.98 8.03 -11.42
CA VAL A 317 6.89 9.49 -11.23
C VAL A 317 5.43 9.93 -11.21
N ARG A 318 4.63 9.49 -12.17
CA ARG A 318 3.23 9.88 -12.32
C ARG A 318 2.38 9.40 -11.13
N GLY A 319 2.62 8.18 -10.66
CA GLY A 319 1.98 7.63 -9.46
C GLY A 319 2.23 8.48 -8.23
N ALA A 320 3.50 8.78 -7.95
CA ALA A 320 3.90 9.65 -6.84
C ALA A 320 3.28 11.06 -6.94
N LEU A 321 3.27 11.65 -8.13
CA LEU A 321 2.70 12.98 -8.35
C LEU A 321 1.18 13.02 -8.18
N TRP A 322 0.44 11.97 -8.62
CA TRP A 322 -0.99 11.89 -8.42
C TRP A 322 -1.36 11.92 -6.94
N GLU A 323 -0.65 11.16 -6.13
CA GLU A 323 -0.89 11.11 -4.70
C GLU A 323 -0.50 12.42 -4.02
N LEU A 324 0.67 12.96 -4.32
CA LEU A 324 1.14 14.23 -3.76
C LEU A 324 0.21 15.39 -4.10
N ALA A 325 -0.24 15.50 -5.35
CA ALA A 325 -1.15 16.57 -5.79
C ALA A 325 -2.52 16.49 -5.10
N GLN A 326 -3.00 15.29 -4.76
CA GLN A 326 -4.19 15.14 -3.92
C GLN A 326 -3.91 15.63 -2.51
N LEU A 327 -2.85 15.13 -1.85
CA LEU A 327 -2.53 15.44 -0.45
C LEU A 327 -2.38 16.95 -0.22
N VAL A 328 -1.70 17.66 -1.11
CA VAL A 328 -1.54 19.12 -1.04
C VAL A 328 -2.88 19.88 -1.09
N ARG A 329 -3.93 19.23 -1.59
CA ARG A 329 -5.27 19.82 -1.74
C ARG A 329 -6.29 19.35 -0.72
N GLU A 330 -5.97 18.32 0.03
CA GLU A 330 -6.87 17.82 1.07
C GLU A 330 -7.07 18.89 2.16
N PRO A 331 -8.30 19.06 2.66
CA PRO A 331 -8.55 19.93 3.79
C PRO A 331 -7.77 19.46 5.01
N VAL A 332 -7.05 20.38 5.64
CA VAL A 332 -6.36 20.11 6.90
C VAL A 332 -7.41 20.13 8.02
N ASP A 333 -7.63 18.99 8.67
CA ASP A 333 -8.61 18.79 9.74
C ASP A 333 -7.96 18.68 11.14
N TRP A 334 -6.75 19.23 11.29
CA TRP A 334 -6.01 19.34 12.54
C TRP A 334 -5.42 20.73 12.72
N GLU A 335 -5.13 21.08 13.97
CA GLU A 335 -4.56 22.37 14.33
C GLU A 335 -3.04 22.26 14.58
N ARG A 336 -2.36 23.40 14.54
CA ARG A 336 -0.94 23.47 14.88
C ARG A 336 -0.65 22.92 16.28
N ALA A 337 -1.55 23.16 17.25
CA ALA A 337 -1.42 22.65 18.61
C ALA A 337 -1.40 21.11 18.70
N ASP A 338 -2.11 20.42 17.80
CA ASP A 338 -2.06 18.96 17.71
C ASP A 338 -0.68 18.48 17.28
N ALA A 339 -0.12 19.12 16.27
CA ALA A 339 1.22 18.83 15.79
C ALA A 339 2.31 19.14 16.83
N GLU A 340 2.20 20.26 17.55
CA GLU A 340 3.13 20.64 18.62
C GLU A 340 3.09 19.62 19.77
N ARG A 341 1.92 19.08 20.12
CA ARG A 341 1.79 18.00 21.10
C ARG A 341 2.55 16.75 20.68
N LEU A 342 2.42 16.33 19.41
CA LEU A 342 3.15 15.18 18.86
C LEU A 342 4.66 15.44 18.76
N LEU A 343 5.06 16.68 18.51
CA LEU A 343 6.49 17.05 18.49
C LEU A 343 7.10 17.00 19.89
N ALA A 344 6.34 17.44 20.92
CA ALA A 344 6.77 17.42 22.32
C ALA A 344 6.89 16.00 22.87
N ASP A 345 6.01 15.09 22.44
CA ASP A 345 6.02 13.69 22.83
C ASP A 345 5.79 12.77 21.60
N PRO A 346 6.86 12.40 20.87
CA PRO A 346 6.75 11.56 19.68
C PRO A 346 6.14 10.17 19.92
N TYR A 347 6.10 9.71 21.16
CA TYR A 347 5.45 8.45 21.53
C TYR A 347 3.92 8.49 21.43
N GLN A 348 3.34 9.68 21.28
CA GLN A 348 1.91 9.84 20.98
C GLN A 348 1.56 9.65 19.49
N VAL A 349 2.56 9.52 18.62
CA VAL A 349 2.34 9.13 17.22
C VAL A 349 1.85 7.68 17.20
N ASP A 350 0.57 7.49 16.91
CA ASP A 350 -0.13 6.24 17.11
C ASP A 350 -0.76 5.67 15.83
N VAL A 351 -1.22 6.53 14.96
CA VAL A 351 -1.87 6.18 13.71
C VAL A 351 -1.21 6.89 12.53
N LEU A 352 -1.45 6.39 11.32
CA LEU A 352 -0.86 6.95 10.10
C LEU A 352 -1.08 8.48 9.98
N LYS A 353 -2.26 8.97 10.36
CA LYS A 353 -2.57 10.41 10.34
C LYS A 353 -1.62 11.23 11.21
N ASP A 354 -1.18 10.71 12.35
CA ASP A 354 -0.29 11.45 13.27
C ASP A 354 1.05 11.79 12.63
N HIS A 355 1.51 10.99 11.67
CA HIS A 355 2.71 11.33 10.88
C HIS A 355 2.47 12.59 10.04
N TYR A 356 1.34 12.71 9.35
CA TYR A 356 1.00 13.93 8.60
C TYR A 356 0.89 15.13 9.53
N VAL A 357 0.23 14.96 10.69
CA VAL A 357 0.08 16.01 11.70
C VAL A 357 1.45 16.46 12.20
N LEU A 358 2.33 15.54 12.60
CA LEU A 358 3.68 15.86 13.11
C LEU A 358 4.51 16.60 12.06
N TYR A 359 4.56 16.08 10.82
CA TYR A 359 5.37 16.65 9.74
C TYR A 359 4.73 17.88 9.05
N SER A 360 3.59 18.33 9.53
CA SER A 360 3.02 19.61 9.13
C SER A 360 3.73 20.83 9.77
N LEU A 361 4.56 20.60 10.80
CA LEU A 361 5.30 21.65 11.48
C LEU A 361 6.59 22.02 10.76
N PRO A 362 6.89 23.33 10.58
CA PRO A 362 8.21 23.76 10.05
C PRO A 362 9.40 23.27 10.86
N GLN A 363 9.22 23.07 12.16
CA GLN A 363 10.26 22.57 13.08
C GLN A 363 10.74 21.15 12.73
N THR A 364 9.94 20.38 12.00
CA THR A 364 10.30 19.02 11.53
C THR A 364 11.05 19.01 10.20
N LEU A 365 11.11 20.14 9.50
CA LEU A 365 11.78 20.26 8.20
C LEU A 365 13.21 19.68 8.19
N PRO A 366 14.10 19.92 9.19
CA PRO A 366 15.44 19.35 9.16
C PRO A 366 15.48 17.82 9.11
N ARG A 367 14.44 17.14 9.58
CA ARG A 367 14.35 15.67 9.53
C ARG A 367 14.07 15.15 8.11
N ILE A 368 13.36 15.94 7.31
CA ILE A 368 12.95 15.57 5.95
C ILE A 368 13.90 16.15 4.92
N THR A 369 14.29 17.41 5.06
CA THR A 369 15.11 18.09 4.06
C THR A 369 16.55 17.58 3.99
N SER A 370 16.99 16.75 4.94
CA SER A 370 18.26 16.03 4.89
C SER A 370 18.44 15.18 3.62
N VAL A 371 17.34 14.78 2.98
CA VAL A 371 17.35 14.01 1.72
C VAL A 371 17.51 14.92 0.48
N LEU A 372 17.37 16.22 0.64
CA LEU A 372 17.52 17.20 -0.45
C LEU A 372 19.01 17.54 -0.70
N GLY A 373 19.28 18.18 -1.83
CA GLY A 373 20.63 18.67 -2.18
C GLY A 373 21.50 17.64 -2.92
N GLY A 374 20.97 16.51 -3.30
CA GLY A 374 21.62 15.62 -4.26
C GLY A 374 21.59 16.17 -5.69
N PRO A 375 22.23 15.51 -6.65
CA PRO A 375 22.30 15.98 -8.04
C PRO A 375 20.91 15.97 -8.70
N ALA A 376 20.64 16.99 -9.53
CA ALA A 376 19.50 16.96 -10.43
C ALA A 376 19.88 16.13 -11.66
N VAL A 377 19.06 15.14 -12.01
CA VAL A 377 19.32 14.20 -13.11
C VAL A 377 18.10 14.11 -14.03
N GLY A 378 18.30 13.86 -15.30
CA GLY A 378 17.20 13.53 -16.20
C GLY A 378 16.56 12.18 -15.86
N LEU A 379 15.29 11.97 -16.25
CA LEU A 379 14.60 10.71 -15.96
C LEU A 379 15.36 9.50 -16.56
N ASP A 380 15.83 9.60 -17.80
CA ASP A 380 16.59 8.54 -18.46
C ASP A 380 17.97 8.33 -17.82
N GLU A 381 18.58 9.40 -17.27
CA GLU A 381 19.85 9.33 -16.53
C GLU A 381 19.65 8.66 -15.16
N ALA A 382 18.53 8.94 -14.50
CA ALA A 382 18.18 8.33 -13.22
C ALA A 382 17.91 6.80 -13.38
N PHE A 383 17.37 6.40 -14.54
CA PHE A 383 16.94 5.02 -14.81
C PHE A 383 17.45 4.53 -16.17
N PRO A 384 18.77 4.41 -16.37
CA PRO A 384 19.35 4.13 -17.68
C PRO A 384 18.88 2.79 -18.22
N GLY A 385 18.26 2.82 -19.42
CA GLY A 385 17.77 1.64 -20.11
C GLY A 385 16.62 0.89 -19.43
N ALA A 386 15.91 1.49 -18.48
CA ALA A 386 14.81 0.82 -17.78
C ALA A 386 13.70 0.39 -18.72
N ALA A 387 13.28 1.25 -19.65
CA ALA A 387 12.24 0.94 -20.62
C ALA A 387 12.63 -0.17 -21.59
N GLU A 388 13.90 -0.21 -22.02
CA GLU A 388 14.44 -1.27 -22.88
C GLU A 388 14.52 -2.60 -22.14
N ARG A 389 15.03 -2.58 -20.89
CA ARG A 389 15.08 -3.77 -20.03
C ARG A 389 13.69 -4.33 -19.77
N PHE A 390 12.73 -3.48 -19.46
CA PHE A 390 11.35 -3.91 -19.28
C PHE A 390 10.80 -4.61 -20.52
N ARG A 391 10.97 -4.02 -21.71
CA ARG A 391 10.51 -4.61 -22.95
C ARG A 391 11.21 -5.94 -23.27
N ALA A 392 12.51 -6.04 -23.01
CA ALA A 392 13.30 -7.24 -23.25
C ALA A 392 12.96 -8.38 -22.27
N GLU A 393 12.83 -8.05 -20.98
CA GLU A 393 12.68 -9.03 -19.89
C GLU A 393 11.22 -9.43 -19.62
N ALA A 394 10.30 -8.50 -19.76
CA ALA A 394 8.90 -8.69 -19.46
C ALA A 394 8.05 -9.03 -20.68
N GLY A 395 8.60 -8.91 -21.90
CA GLY A 395 7.86 -9.18 -23.13
C GLY A 395 6.64 -8.27 -23.35
N GLY A 396 6.52 -7.21 -22.53
CA GLY A 396 5.45 -6.22 -22.62
C GLY A 396 4.08 -6.69 -22.14
N ASP A 397 3.99 -7.77 -21.37
CA ASP A 397 2.74 -8.25 -20.77
C ASP A 397 2.83 -8.43 -19.24
N VAL A 398 1.66 -8.51 -18.58
CA VAL A 398 1.55 -8.63 -17.11
C VAL A 398 2.28 -9.86 -16.58
N LEU A 399 2.19 -10.99 -17.26
CA LEU A 399 2.80 -12.23 -16.80
C LEU A 399 4.32 -12.18 -16.91
N GLY A 400 4.84 -11.64 -18.00
CA GLY A 400 6.27 -11.40 -18.17
C GLY A 400 6.81 -10.42 -17.16
N ALA A 401 6.08 -9.32 -16.90
CA ALA A 401 6.41 -8.34 -15.87
C ALA A 401 6.44 -8.98 -14.47
N LEU A 402 5.43 -9.78 -14.12
CA LEU A 402 5.38 -10.50 -12.85
C LEU A 402 6.58 -11.42 -12.66
N ARG A 403 6.89 -12.25 -13.67
CA ARG A 403 8.04 -13.16 -13.61
C ARG A 403 9.38 -12.43 -13.50
N TRP A 404 9.50 -11.29 -14.16
CA TRP A 404 10.71 -10.48 -14.05
C TRP A 404 10.82 -9.87 -12.64
N THR A 405 9.75 -9.30 -12.11
CA THR A 405 9.70 -8.74 -10.76
C THR A 405 9.99 -9.82 -9.71
N GLU A 406 9.41 -11.01 -9.83
CA GLU A 406 9.72 -12.15 -8.94
C GLU A 406 11.21 -12.49 -8.93
N ARG A 407 11.89 -12.42 -10.09
CA ARG A 407 13.34 -12.64 -10.16
C ARG A 407 14.14 -11.55 -9.42
N LEU A 408 13.70 -10.29 -9.52
CA LEU A 408 14.35 -9.19 -8.80
C LEU A 408 14.25 -9.36 -7.29
N PHE A 409 13.08 -9.75 -6.77
CA PHE A 409 12.91 -10.05 -5.34
C PHE A 409 13.64 -11.32 -4.88
N ALA A 410 13.95 -12.24 -5.78
CA ALA A 410 14.65 -13.49 -5.47
C ALA A 410 16.16 -13.41 -5.68
N ALA A 411 16.68 -12.34 -6.24
CA ALA A 411 18.12 -12.16 -6.43
C ALA A 411 18.80 -12.07 -5.04
N PRO A 412 19.88 -12.83 -4.80
CA PRO A 412 20.66 -12.62 -3.60
C PRO A 412 21.26 -11.21 -3.65
N ASP A 413 21.33 -10.55 -2.47
CA ASP A 413 21.93 -9.23 -2.31
C ASP A 413 23.19 -9.10 -3.15
N SER A 414 23.11 -8.40 -4.26
CA SER A 414 24.29 -7.96 -4.98
C SER A 414 24.86 -6.80 -4.15
N THR A 415 25.67 -7.14 -3.14
CA THR A 415 26.50 -6.15 -2.46
C THR A 415 27.26 -5.36 -3.52
N PRO A 416 27.07 -4.06 -3.68
CA PRO A 416 27.93 -3.26 -4.53
C PRO A 416 29.32 -3.26 -3.91
N SER A 417 30.26 -3.78 -4.66
CA SER A 417 31.70 -3.72 -4.38
C SER A 417 32.20 -2.26 -4.33
#